data_84ce0f6b11aea78c0be8a07eaf00df3d
#
_entry.id   84ce0f6b11aea78c0be8a07eaf00df3d
#
_cell.length_a   1.000
_cell.length_b   1.000
_cell.length_c   1.000
_cell.angle_alpha   90.00
_cell.angle_beta   90.00
_cell.angle_gamma   90.00
#
_symmetry.space_group_name_H-M   'P 1'
#
loop_
_entity.id
_entity.type
_entity.pdbx_description
1 polymer ?
#
loop_
_entity_poly.entity_id
_entity_poly.type
_entity_poly.pdbx_seq_one_letter_code
_entity_poly.pdbx_strand_id
1 'polypeptide(L)'
;IKSSAASDVYKRQEHCRCLNTRQSGIHNHKGECSGVLKEEGARAVLNPGREETRQNGRRMKEPEEPMFTITATDRHGVTYRGRIRRLVPRECLRLQGFYDWQIDRIEQETSDSQLYKQAGNGVTVNVIEAIGTLLRQADAEIRAEDEKTKR
;
A
#
# COMPACT_ATOMS: atom_id res chain seq x y z
N ILE A 1 -11.18 -37.18 -7.82
CA ILE A 1 -10.33 -36.04 -7.44
C ILE A 1 -9.68 -35.50 -8.73
N LYS A 2 -10.43 -34.72 -9.44
CA LYS A 2 -9.93 -34.07 -10.65
C LYS A 2 -10.14 -32.60 -10.51
N SER A 3 -9.09 -31.82 -10.72
CA SER A 3 -9.15 -30.46 -11.21
C SER A 3 -8.65 -29.30 -10.39
N SER A 4 -8.34 -29.42 -9.11
CA SER A 4 -7.76 -28.25 -8.43
C SER A 4 -6.31 -28.01 -8.87
N ALA A 5 -5.53 -29.08 -8.99
CA ALA A 5 -4.13 -28.98 -9.40
C ALA A 5 -3.95 -28.53 -10.87
N ALA A 6 -4.79 -29.00 -11.78
CA ALA A 6 -4.75 -28.57 -13.19
C ALA A 6 -5.17 -27.12 -13.35
N SER A 7 -6.17 -26.67 -12.57
CA SER A 7 -6.60 -25.27 -12.53
C SER A 7 -5.52 -24.34 -11.99
N ASP A 8 -4.73 -24.80 -10.99
CA ASP A 8 -3.65 -24.01 -10.42
C ASP A 8 -2.39 -23.97 -11.30
N VAL A 9 -2.12 -25.04 -12.05
CA VAL A 9 -1.07 -25.06 -13.06
C VAL A 9 -1.39 -24.11 -14.20
N TYR A 10 -2.65 -24.06 -14.65
CA TYR A 10 -3.09 -23.13 -15.69
C TYR A 10 -3.00 -21.67 -15.26
N LYS A 11 -3.23 -21.37 -13.98
CA LYS A 11 -3.10 -20.02 -13.42
C LYS A 11 -1.65 -19.54 -13.30
N ARG A 12 -0.69 -20.47 -13.36
CA ARG A 12 0.76 -20.16 -13.25
C ARG A 12 1.48 -20.11 -14.59
N GLN A 13 0.80 -20.44 -15.69
CA GLN A 13 1.44 -20.34 -17.00
C GLN A 13 1.44 -18.89 -17.48
N GLU A 14 2.54 -18.46 -18.09
CA GLU A 14 2.67 -17.14 -18.72
C GLU A 14 1.63 -16.89 -19.83
N HIS A 15 1.03 -17.95 -20.35
CA HIS A 15 0.03 -17.91 -21.41
C HIS A 15 -1.27 -18.50 -20.89
N CYS A 16 -2.27 -17.66 -20.71
CA CYS A 16 -3.64 -18.08 -20.48
C CYS A 16 -4.29 -18.37 -21.82
N ARG A 17 -4.92 -19.51 -22.00
CA ARG A 17 -5.81 -19.88 -23.10
C ARG A 17 -5.44 -19.37 -24.52
N CYS A 18 -5.70 -20.12 -25.54
CA CYS A 18 -5.66 -19.64 -26.91
C CYS A 18 -6.55 -18.40 -27.06
N LEU A 19 -5.97 -17.30 -27.51
CA LEU A 19 -6.71 -16.11 -27.90
C LEU A 19 -7.70 -16.50 -29.01
N ASN A 20 -8.96 -16.19 -28.80
CA ASN A 20 -9.97 -16.45 -29.83
C ASN A 20 -9.68 -15.53 -31.01
N THR A 21 -9.48 -16.11 -32.19
CA THR A 21 -9.14 -15.40 -33.44
C THR A 21 -10.17 -14.36 -33.89
N ARG A 22 -11.34 -14.33 -33.28
CA ARG A 22 -12.39 -13.35 -33.58
C ARG A 22 -12.27 -12.02 -32.83
N GLN A 23 -11.28 -11.88 -31.96
CA GLN A 23 -11.15 -10.68 -31.14
C GLN A 23 -9.70 -10.21 -31.02
N SER A 24 -9.49 -8.98 -31.41
CA SER A 24 -8.23 -8.24 -31.21
C SER A 24 -8.06 -7.68 -29.79
N GLY A 25 -8.79 -8.20 -28.81
CA GLY A 25 -8.84 -7.67 -27.45
C GLY A 25 -8.70 -8.72 -26.36
N ILE A 26 -8.46 -8.25 -25.15
CA ILE A 26 -8.29 -9.04 -23.94
C ILE A 26 -9.63 -9.64 -23.46
N HIS A 27 -10.76 -9.09 -23.90
CA HIS A 27 -12.10 -9.49 -23.48
C HIS A 27 -12.89 -10.15 -24.62
N ASN A 28 -13.60 -11.23 -24.31
CA ASN A 28 -14.60 -11.80 -25.20
C ASN A 28 -16.00 -11.27 -24.86
N HIS A 29 -17.01 -11.61 -25.70
CA HIS A 29 -18.40 -11.17 -25.53
C HIS A 29 -19.07 -11.64 -24.23
N LYS A 30 -18.50 -12.60 -23.52
CA LYS A 30 -19.01 -13.13 -22.24
C LYS A 30 -18.29 -12.56 -21.02
N GLY A 31 -17.46 -11.52 -21.19
CA GLY A 31 -16.69 -10.94 -20.10
C GLY A 31 -15.51 -11.79 -19.63
N GLU A 32 -15.16 -12.87 -20.31
CA GLU A 32 -13.97 -13.65 -20.02
C GLU A 32 -12.73 -12.88 -20.47
N CYS A 33 -11.72 -12.80 -19.61
CA CYS A 33 -10.45 -12.18 -19.93
C CYS A 33 -9.45 -13.22 -20.42
N SER A 34 -8.86 -12.98 -21.56
CA SER A 34 -7.69 -13.71 -22.04
C SER A 34 -6.50 -12.78 -22.07
N GLY A 35 -5.44 -13.13 -21.42
CA GLY A 35 -4.25 -12.27 -21.31
C GLY A 35 -3.08 -13.00 -20.68
N VAL A 36 -1.94 -12.38 -20.76
CA VAL A 36 -0.71 -12.83 -20.10
C VAL A 36 -0.67 -12.26 -18.70
N LEU A 37 -0.58 -13.11 -17.70
CA LEU A 37 -0.27 -12.68 -16.34
C LEU A 37 1.23 -12.41 -16.27
N LYS A 38 1.63 -11.15 -16.41
CA LYS A 38 2.97 -10.76 -16.02
C LYS A 38 3.07 -10.87 -14.50
N GLU A 39 4.12 -11.50 -13.99
CA GLU A 39 4.47 -11.40 -12.58
C GLU A 39 4.91 -9.96 -12.30
N GLU A 40 3.95 -9.13 -12.01
CA GLU A 40 4.20 -7.76 -11.61
C GLU A 40 4.38 -7.73 -10.09
N GLY A 41 5.27 -6.85 -9.64
CA GLY A 41 5.48 -6.57 -8.22
C GLY A 41 4.18 -6.17 -7.50
N ALA A 42 4.24 -6.08 -6.20
CA ALA A 42 3.11 -5.61 -5.41
C ALA A 42 2.76 -4.17 -5.80
N ARG A 43 1.47 -3.90 -6.00
CA ARG A 43 0.95 -2.55 -6.32
C ARG A 43 0.01 -2.08 -5.22
N ALA A 44 0.08 -0.81 -4.89
CA ALA A 44 -0.85 -0.20 -3.96
C ALA A 44 -2.24 -0.02 -4.58
N VAL A 45 -3.28 -0.36 -3.81
CA VAL A 45 -4.68 -0.23 -4.21
C VAL A 45 -5.44 0.59 -3.16
N LEU A 46 -6.20 1.57 -3.62
CA LEU A 46 -7.07 2.39 -2.78
C LEU A 46 -8.51 1.86 -2.83
N ASN A 47 -9.14 1.75 -1.67
CA ASN A 47 -10.53 1.31 -1.50
C ASN A 47 -10.86 -0.05 -2.18
N PRO A 48 -10.09 -1.13 -1.91
CA PRO A 48 -10.40 -2.44 -2.46
C PRO A 48 -11.80 -2.89 -2.03
N GLY A 49 -12.59 -3.39 -3.01
CA GLY A 49 -13.96 -3.89 -2.77
C GLY A 49 -15.03 -2.81 -2.64
N ARG A 50 -14.74 -1.54 -2.94
CA ARG A 50 -15.75 -0.48 -3.12
C ARG A 50 -15.86 -0.10 -4.58
N GLU A 51 -17.05 -0.28 -5.16
CA GLU A 51 -17.33 0.14 -6.54
C GLU A 51 -17.56 1.65 -6.63
N GLU A 52 -18.30 2.21 -5.67
CA GLU A 52 -18.58 3.65 -5.59
C GLU A 52 -17.72 4.33 -4.52
N THR A 53 -16.96 5.32 -4.94
CA THR A 53 -16.24 6.23 -4.06
C THR A 53 -16.47 7.67 -4.50
N ARG A 54 -16.53 8.59 -3.54
CA ARG A 54 -16.69 10.03 -3.82
C ARG A 54 -15.48 10.65 -4.54
N GLN A 55 -14.36 9.94 -4.58
CA GLN A 55 -13.13 10.44 -5.19
C GLN A 55 -12.98 9.88 -6.60
N ASN A 56 -12.99 10.76 -7.57
CA ASN A 56 -12.60 10.46 -8.94
C ASN A 56 -11.09 10.54 -9.04
N GLY A 57 -10.42 9.39 -9.07
CA GLY A 57 -8.97 9.34 -9.16
C GLY A 57 -8.45 7.93 -9.42
N ARG A 58 -7.16 7.86 -9.70
CA ARG A 58 -6.46 6.61 -9.89
C ARG A 58 -6.48 5.79 -8.60
N ARG A 59 -6.99 4.56 -8.68
CA ARG A 59 -7.13 3.66 -7.52
C ARG A 59 -6.02 2.63 -7.40
N MET A 60 -5.19 2.49 -8.40
CA MET A 60 -4.09 1.54 -8.44
C MET A 60 -2.82 2.25 -8.85
N LYS A 61 -1.76 2.01 -8.11
CA LYS A 61 -0.41 2.50 -8.41
C LYS A 61 0.29 1.54 -9.37
N GLU A 62 1.32 2.05 -10.08
CA GLU A 62 2.21 1.17 -10.82
C GLU A 62 3.15 0.41 -9.87
N PRO A 63 3.78 -0.68 -10.33
CA PRO A 63 4.84 -1.32 -9.56
C PRO A 63 5.90 -0.29 -9.20
N GLU A 64 6.44 -0.38 -7.98
CA GLU A 64 7.49 0.51 -7.46
C GLU A 64 7.07 1.96 -7.15
N GLU A 65 5.85 2.37 -7.48
CA GLU A 65 5.34 3.65 -6.99
C GLU A 65 5.09 3.61 -5.48
N PRO A 66 5.36 4.72 -4.77
CA PRO A 66 5.09 4.80 -3.34
C PRO A 66 3.59 4.60 -3.05
N MET A 67 3.31 4.03 -1.88
CA MET A 67 1.96 3.81 -1.38
C MET A 67 1.12 5.10 -1.41
N PHE A 68 -0.21 4.96 -1.50
CA PHE A 68 -1.13 6.07 -1.25
C PHE A 68 -0.98 6.57 0.18
N THR A 69 -1.18 7.88 0.39
CA THR A 69 -1.25 8.46 1.72
C THR A 69 -2.27 7.71 2.57
N ILE A 70 -1.87 7.22 3.73
CA ILE A 70 -2.77 6.51 4.63
C ILE A 70 -3.71 7.52 5.27
N THR A 71 -5.02 7.29 5.12
CA THR A 71 -6.07 8.12 5.70
C THR A 71 -6.92 7.30 6.66
N ALA A 72 -7.60 7.98 7.59
CA ALA A 72 -8.48 7.31 8.56
C ALA A 72 -9.77 6.74 7.95
N THR A 73 -10.15 7.21 6.75
CA THR A 73 -11.44 6.90 6.10
C THR A 73 -11.32 5.93 4.94
N ASP A 74 -10.18 5.91 4.27
CA ASP A 74 -9.96 5.06 3.10
C ASP A 74 -9.48 3.67 3.50
N ARG A 75 -9.84 2.70 2.67
CA ARG A 75 -9.33 1.33 2.79
C ARG A 75 -8.11 1.20 1.90
N HIS A 76 -6.98 0.86 2.50
CA HIS A 76 -5.75 0.61 1.78
C HIS A 76 -5.56 -0.88 1.53
N GLY A 77 -5.07 -1.23 0.36
CA GLY A 77 -4.85 -2.60 -0.04
C GLY A 77 -3.65 -2.74 -0.96
N VAL A 78 -3.34 -3.97 -1.28
CA VAL A 78 -2.31 -4.35 -2.24
C VAL A 78 -2.86 -5.37 -3.22
N THR A 79 -2.42 -5.28 -4.45
CA THR A 79 -2.54 -6.37 -5.42
C THR A 79 -1.18 -7.05 -5.58
N TYR A 80 -1.20 -8.36 -5.55
CA TYR A 80 -0.03 -9.19 -5.77
C TYR A 80 -0.44 -10.49 -6.47
N ARG A 81 0.22 -10.82 -7.55
CA ARG A 81 -0.09 -12.02 -8.36
C ARG A 81 -1.57 -12.13 -8.74
N GLY A 82 -2.17 -11.00 -9.16
CA GLY A 82 -3.58 -10.94 -9.56
C GLY A 82 -4.60 -11.04 -8.43
N ARG A 83 -4.18 -11.04 -7.17
CA ARG A 83 -5.06 -11.04 -6.00
C ARG A 83 -5.00 -9.68 -5.30
N ILE A 84 -6.18 -9.13 -5.03
CA ILE A 84 -6.30 -7.87 -4.27
C ILE A 84 -6.70 -8.23 -2.84
N ARG A 85 -5.99 -7.69 -1.86
CA ARG A 85 -6.36 -7.79 -0.44
C ARG A 85 -6.24 -6.45 0.26
N ARG A 86 -7.00 -6.27 1.32
CA ARG A 86 -6.86 -5.13 2.23
C ARG A 86 -5.61 -5.30 3.09
N LEU A 87 -4.95 -4.20 3.39
CA LEU A 87 -3.90 -4.18 4.41
C LEU A 87 -4.50 -4.39 5.80
N VAL A 88 -3.81 -5.12 6.66
CA VAL A 88 -4.15 -5.22 8.07
C VAL A 88 -3.63 -3.99 8.84
N PRO A 89 -4.17 -3.67 10.04
CA PRO A 89 -3.76 -2.49 10.80
C PRO A 89 -2.24 -2.42 11.04
N ARG A 90 -1.64 -3.55 11.38
CA ARG A 90 -0.18 -3.68 11.57
C ARG A 90 0.61 -3.23 10.35
N GLU A 91 0.18 -3.60 9.15
CA GLU A 91 0.82 -3.18 7.90
C GLU A 91 0.67 -1.67 7.69
N CYS A 92 -0.48 -1.09 8.02
CA CYS A 92 -0.69 0.35 7.94
C CYS A 92 0.23 1.11 8.91
N LEU A 93 0.40 0.62 10.14
CA LEU A 93 1.32 1.22 11.12
C LEU A 93 2.79 1.08 10.69
N ARG A 94 3.19 -0.06 10.14
CA ARG A 94 4.54 -0.23 9.56
C ARG A 94 4.81 0.74 8.41
N LEU A 95 3.84 1.01 7.55
CA LEU A 95 3.95 2.01 6.49
C LEU A 95 4.09 3.43 7.04
N GLN A 96 3.58 3.70 8.26
CA GLN A 96 3.82 4.95 8.98
C GLN A 96 5.17 4.99 9.72
N GLY A 97 5.95 3.91 9.67
CA GLY A 97 7.28 3.84 10.27
C GLY A 97 7.31 3.39 11.73
N PHE A 98 6.21 2.82 12.26
CA PHE A 98 6.21 2.25 13.60
C PHE A 98 6.98 0.93 13.63
N TYR A 99 7.73 0.70 14.71
CA TYR A 99 8.44 -0.55 14.97
C TYR A 99 7.49 -1.62 15.52
N ASP A 100 7.78 -2.90 15.24
CA ASP A 100 6.92 -4.01 15.66
C ASP A 100 6.67 -4.06 17.17
N TRP A 101 7.67 -3.78 17.99
CA TRP A 101 7.51 -3.75 19.44
C TRP A 101 6.52 -2.68 19.94
N GLN A 102 6.41 -1.55 19.22
CA GLN A 102 5.41 -0.51 19.50
C GLN A 102 4.02 -0.99 19.10
N ILE A 103 3.92 -1.62 17.93
CA ILE A 103 2.66 -2.16 17.41
C ILE A 103 2.14 -3.26 18.33
N ASP A 104 2.99 -4.17 18.78
CA ASP A 104 2.62 -5.26 19.70
C ASP A 104 1.99 -4.73 21.00
N ARG A 105 2.47 -3.62 21.52
CA ARG A 105 1.89 -2.98 22.71
C ARG A 105 0.54 -2.35 22.43
N ILE A 106 0.41 -1.67 21.29
CA ILE A 106 -0.83 -0.98 20.91
C ILE A 106 -1.94 -1.99 20.60
N GLU A 107 -1.62 -3.10 19.93
CA GLU A 107 -2.57 -4.14 19.55
C GLU A 107 -3.21 -4.84 20.76
N GLN A 108 -2.52 -4.89 21.90
CA GLN A 108 -3.07 -5.50 23.12
C GLN A 108 -4.24 -4.74 23.72
N GLU A 109 -4.30 -3.42 23.51
CA GLU A 109 -5.26 -2.53 24.15
C GLU A 109 -6.21 -1.86 23.18
N THR A 110 -5.99 -2.02 21.87
CA THR A 110 -6.67 -1.22 20.84
C THR A 110 -7.31 -2.12 19.78
N SER A 111 -8.59 -1.86 19.44
CA SER A 111 -9.28 -2.59 18.38
C SER A 111 -8.74 -2.22 16.98
N ASP A 112 -8.87 -3.15 16.03
CA ASP A 112 -8.48 -2.95 14.63
C ASP A 112 -9.04 -1.67 14.02
N SER A 113 -10.31 -1.36 14.33
CA SER A 113 -10.96 -0.14 13.83
C SER A 113 -10.28 1.13 14.34
N GLN A 114 -9.84 1.13 15.59
CA GLN A 114 -9.11 2.27 16.16
C GLN A 114 -7.68 2.34 15.61
N LEU A 115 -7.03 1.19 15.42
CA LEU A 115 -5.69 1.13 14.81
C LEU A 115 -5.67 1.71 13.39
N TYR A 116 -6.67 1.41 12.56
CA TYR A 116 -6.80 2.05 11.26
C TYR A 116 -6.95 3.56 11.36
N LYS A 117 -7.77 4.05 12.30
CA LYS A 117 -7.93 5.49 12.53
C LYS A 117 -6.64 6.14 13.00
N GLN A 118 -5.92 5.50 13.93
CA GLN A 118 -4.65 6.00 14.44
C GLN A 118 -3.59 6.06 13.35
N ALA A 119 -3.47 5.02 12.53
CA ALA A 119 -2.57 5.01 11.39
C ALA A 119 -2.87 6.13 10.40
N GLY A 120 -4.16 6.39 10.12
CA GLY A 120 -4.56 7.43 9.16
C GLY A 120 -4.49 8.86 9.71
N ASN A 121 -4.63 9.06 11.02
CA ASN A 121 -4.50 10.36 11.68
C ASN A 121 -3.05 10.66 12.11
N GLY A 122 -2.19 9.65 12.13
CA GLY A 122 -0.79 9.79 12.49
C GLY A 122 0.04 10.46 11.40
N VAL A 123 1.18 11.00 11.81
CA VAL A 123 2.20 11.50 10.89
C VAL A 123 3.28 10.42 10.76
N THR A 124 3.81 10.24 9.55
CA THR A 124 4.87 9.27 9.29
C THR A 124 6.10 9.55 10.15
N VAL A 125 6.54 8.57 10.94
CA VAL A 125 7.62 8.69 11.91
C VAL A 125 8.91 9.18 11.25
N ASN A 126 9.28 8.64 10.10
CA ASN A 126 10.48 9.01 9.36
C ASN A 126 10.51 10.50 8.96
N VAL A 127 9.33 11.07 8.64
CA VAL A 127 9.21 12.51 8.31
C VAL A 127 9.46 13.36 9.53
N ILE A 128 8.88 13.00 10.67
CA ILE A 128 9.09 13.73 11.94
C ILE A 128 10.56 13.62 12.40
N GLU A 129 11.17 12.47 12.23
CA GLU A 129 12.59 12.27 12.55
C GLU A 129 13.49 13.15 11.68
N ALA A 130 13.23 13.24 10.40
CA ALA A 130 13.95 14.12 9.48
C ALA A 130 13.80 15.60 9.88
N ILE A 131 12.57 16.05 10.14
CA ILE A 131 12.30 17.42 10.61
C ILE A 131 12.98 17.69 11.94
N GLY A 132 12.90 16.79 12.91
CA GLY A 132 13.54 16.93 14.21
C GLY A 132 15.06 17.00 14.13
N THR A 133 15.65 16.32 13.17
CA THR A 133 17.09 16.40 12.92
C THR A 133 17.48 17.76 12.37
N LEU A 134 16.73 18.28 11.40
CA LEU A 134 16.97 19.62 10.85
C LEU A 134 16.80 20.72 11.91
N LEU A 135 15.78 20.61 12.75
CA LEU A 135 15.56 21.57 13.85
C LEU A 135 16.70 21.56 14.86
N ARG A 136 17.24 20.39 15.20
CA ARG A 136 18.42 20.30 16.09
C ARG A 136 19.66 20.94 15.49
N GLN A 137 19.88 20.78 14.18
CA GLN A 137 20.99 21.42 13.48
C GLN A 137 20.86 22.95 13.52
N ALA A 138 19.67 23.45 13.16
CA ALA A 138 19.41 24.90 13.19
C ALA A 138 19.57 25.50 14.60
N ASP A 139 19.07 24.81 15.63
CA ASP A 139 19.22 25.26 17.03
C ASP A 139 20.69 25.30 17.45
N ALA A 140 21.49 24.33 17.04
CA ALA A 140 22.93 24.33 17.33
C ALA A 140 23.68 25.46 16.61
N GLU A 141 23.32 25.80 15.39
CA GLU A 141 23.87 26.92 14.63
C GLU A 141 23.53 28.26 15.30
N ILE A 142 22.27 28.48 15.68
CA ILE A 142 21.82 29.69 16.37
C ILE A 142 22.57 29.88 17.70
N ARG A 143 22.70 28.82 18.50
CA ARG A 143 23.43 28.88 19.77
C ARG A 143 24.92 29.22 19.59
N ALA A 144 25.55 28.67 18.55
CA ALA A 144 26.93 28.95 18.22
C ALA A 144 27.15 30.42 17.76
N GLU A 145 26.17 31.01 17.09
CA GLU A 145 26.19 32.43 16.70
C GLU A 145 25.97 33.34 17.91
N ASP A 146 25.05 33.01 18.78
CA ASP A 146 24.79 33.76 20.02
C ASP A 146 26.02 33.79 20.97
N GLU A 147 26.75 32.68 21.03
CA GLU A 147 28.00 32.63 21.84
C GLU A 147 29.11 33.49 21.24
N LYS A 148 29.22 33.57 19.90
CA LYS A 148 30.16 34.44 19.23
C LYS A 148 29.85 35.94 19.44
N THR A 149 28.57 36.28 19.47
CA THR A 149 28.10 37.66 19.65
C THR A 149 28.26 38.17 21.09
N LYS A 150 28.31 37.27 22.08
CA LYS A 150 28.51 37.58 23.49
C LYS A 150 29.95 37.76 23.90
N ARG A 151 30.92 37.49 23.03
CA ARG A 151 32.34 37.70 23.22
C ARG A 151 32.81 39.01 22.61
#